data_f35f0dec614898180615796f13fc32ea
#
_entry.id   f35f0dec614898180615796f13fc32ea
#
_cell.length_a   1.000
_cell.length_b   1.000
_cell.length_c   1.000
_cell.angle_alpha   90.00
_cell.angle_beta   90.00
_cell.angle_gamma   90.00
#
_symmetry.space_group_name_H-M   'P 1'
#
loop_
_entity.id
_entity.type
_entity.pdbx_description
1 polymer ?
#
loop_
_entity_poly.entity_id
_entity_poly.type
_entity_poly.pdbx_seq_one_letter_code
_entity_poly.pdbx_strand_id
1 'polypeptide(L)'
;KHPQEVPLLVYTDLKVVDENLNVQHESMIRTQSDHANTELIQELTENTVTGGVAMINHALADLWTGQEKHALLMHDWYLALLATAFGKLIYIDQPTELYRQHSSNVLGARTLRKRVKNWIRPHVLFAKYWNLIESSQEQAKNLLDLPVSSQTKEIIENFVTIMDVP
;
A
#
# COMPACT_ATOMS: atom_id res chain seq x y z
N LYS A 1 -12.44 21.45 3.94
CA LYS A 1 -13.31 20.42 3.34
C LYS A 1 -12.81 20.17 1.92
N HIS A 2 -12.57 18.90 1.57
CA HIS A 2 -12.25 18.58 0.18
C HIS A 2 -13.52 18.57 -0.66
N PRO A 3 -13.48 19.01 -1.93
CA PRO A 3 -14.61 18.89 -2.83
C PRO A 3 -15.04 17.42 -2.95
N GLN A 4 -16.35 17.16 -2.97
CA GLN A 4 -16.89 15.80 -3.08
C GLN A 4 -16.47 15.09 -4.38
N GLU A 5 -16.06 15.86 -5.37
CA GLU A 5 -15.63 15.40 -6.70
C GLU A 5 -14.18 14.90 -6.76
N VAL A 6 -13.37 15.23 -5.74
CA VAL A 6 -11.97 14.79 -5.70
C VAL A 6 -11.88 13.40 -5.06
N PRO A 7 -11.31 12.39 -5.72
CA PRO A 7 -11.07 11.08 -5.14
C PRO A 7 -10.28 11.18 -3.84
N LEU A 8 -10.78 10.56 -2.76
CA LEU A 8 -10.20 10.68 -1.44
C LEU A 8 -10.18 9.33 -0.73
N LEU A 9 -9.02 8.98 -0.19
CA LEU A 9 -8.85 7.91 0.77
C LEU A 9 -8.25 8.47 2.05
N VAL A 10 -8.89 8.16 3.18
CA VAL A 10 -8.38 8.45 4.52
C VAL A 10 -8.10 7.14 5.21
N TYR A 11 -6.94 7.01 5.83
CA TYR A 11 -6.60 5.82 6.59
C TYR A 11 -5.93 6.16 7.92
N THR A 12 -5.98 5.20 8.82
CA THR A 12 -5.39 5.29 10.14
C THR A 12 -4.37 4.18 10.35
N ASP A 13 -3.69 4.20 11.47
CA ASP A 13 -2.86 3.09 11.91
C ASP A 13 -3.68 2.06 12.72
N LEU A 14 -3.06 0.95 13.04
CA LEU A 14 -3.60 -0.07 13.91
C LEU A 14 -2.54 -0.58 14.89
N LYS A 15 -2.99 -1.06 16.06
CA LYS A 15 -2.13 -1.74 17.03
C LYS A 15 -2.09 -3.22 16.74
N VAL A 16 -0.91 -3.80 16.76
CA VAL A 16 -0.74 -5.25 16.62
C VAL A 16 -0.87 -5.89 18.00
N VAL A 17 -1.77 -6.85 18.13
CA VAL A 17 -2.01 -7.58 19.37
C VAL A 17 -1.87 -9.10 19.16
N ASP A 18 -1.58 -9.82 20.23
CA ASP A 18 -1.58 -11.28 20.24
C ASP A 18 -3.01 -11.85 20.37
N GLU A 19 -3.12 -13.16 20.48
CA GLU A 19 -4.39 -13.88 20.63
C GLU A 19 -5.14 -13.50 21.93
N ASN A 20 -4.43 -13.02 22.94
CA ASN A 20 -4.95 -12.57 24.24
C ASN A 20 -5.18 -11.06 24.29
N LEU A 21 -5.05 -10.35 23.16
CA LEU A 21 -5.16 -8.89 23.04
C LEU A 21 -4.05 -8.10 23.73
N ASN A 22 -2.93 -8.73 24.09
CA ASN A 22 -1.78 -7.98 24.57
C ASN A 22 -1.09 -7.27 23.42
N VAL A 23 -0.80 -5.98 23.58
CA VAL A 23 -0.16 -5.17 22.56
C VAL A 23 1.28 -5.66 22.32
N GLN A 24 1.56 -6.02 21.07
CA GLN A 24 2.88 -6.41 20.59
C GLN A 24 3.60 -5.22 19.93
N HIS A 25 2.84 -4.41 19.18
CA HIS A 25 3.32 -3.17 18.56
C HIS A 25 2.23 -2.10 18.60
N GLU A 26 2.62 -0.90 18.99
CA GLU A 26 1.72 0.27 19.08
C GLU A 26 1.31 0.80 17.71
N SER A 27 2.05 0.46 16.65
CA SER A 27 1.85 0.90 15.28
C SER A 27 2.22 -0.22 14.32
N MET A 28 1.32 -0.60 13.42
CA MET A 28 1.62 -1.53 12.33
C MET A 28 2.55 -0.88 11.31
N ILE A 29 2.30 0.37 10.96
CA ILE A 29 3.09 1.10 9.95
C ILE A 29 4.55 1.13 10.38
N ARG A 30 4.85 1.50 11.64
CA ARG A 30 6.23 1.53 12.16
C ARG A 30 6.92 0.17 12.24
N THR A 31 6.20 -0.93 12.09
CA THR A 31 6.84 -2.26 11.94
C THR A 31 7.31 -2.53 10.53
N GLN A 32 6.81 -1.79 9.55
CA GLN A 32 7.02 -2.00 8.12
C GLN A 32 7.83 -0.87 7.48
N SER A 33 7.49 0.37 7.79
CA SER A 33 8.06 1.59 7.23
C SER A 33 8.34 2.62 8.33
N ASP A 34 9.16 3.63 8.03
CA ASP A 34 9.45 4.74 8.94
C ASP A 34 8.34 5.81 8.91
N HIS A 35 7.48 5.77 7.92
CA HIS A 35 6.44 6.77 7.69
C HIS A 35 5.19 6.15 7.07
N ALA A 36 4.07 6.84 7.22
CA ALA A 36 2.85 6.58 6.48
C ALA A 36 2.92 7.26 5.11
N ASN A 37 2.48 6.55 4.06
CA ASN A 37 2.50 7.09 2.71
C ASN A 37 1.33 8.05 2.48
N THR A 38 1.60 9.14 1.77
CA THR A 38 0.58 10.11 1.31
C THR A 38 0.77 10.53 -0.14
N GLU A 39 1.89 10.12 -0.75
CA GLU A 39 2.29 10.52 -2.09
C GLU A 39 2.37 9.33 -3.05
N LEU A 40 2.10 9.57 -4.33
CA LEU A 40 2.10 8.53 -5.37
C LEU A 40 3.43 7.76 -5.41
N ILE A 41 4.56 8.47 -5.38
CA ILE A 41 5.88 7.84 -5.48
C ILE A 41 6.17 6.87 -4.32
N GLN A 42 5.63 7.15 -3.14
CA GLN A 42 5.73 6.27 -1.98
C GLN A 42 4.85 5.03 -2.19
N GLU A 43 3.59 5.22 -2.59
CA GLU A 43 2.65 4.13 -2.82
C GLU A 43 3.03 3.22 -3.99
N LEU A 44 3.76 3.70 -4.99
CA LEU A 44 4.28 2.86 -6.07
C LEU A 44 5.27 1.81 -5.53
N THR A 45 6.00 2.11 -4.47
CA THR A 45 7.07 1.26 -3.95
C THR A 45 6.66 0.39 -2.77
N GLU A 46 5.78 0.87 -1.92
CA GLU A 46 5.35 0.17 -0.70
C GLU A 46 3.94 0.62 -0.29
N ASN A 47 3.09 -0.34 0.09
CA ASN A 47 1.76 -0.05 0.63
C ASN A 47 1.81 0.11 2.15
N THR A 48 1.31 1.23 2.65
CA THR A 48 1.09 1.44 4.10
C THR A 48 -0.39 1.45 4.50
N VAL A 49 -1.29 1.39 3.51
CA VAL A 49 -2.73 1.37 3.75
C VAL A 49 -3.20 -0.05 4.08
N THR A 50 -3.96 -0.18 5.15
CA THR A 50 -4.65 -1.43 5.49
C THR A 50 -6.15 -1.24 5.28
N GLY A 51 -6.79 -2.10 4.49
CA GLY A 51 -8.19 -1.97 4.09
C GLY A 51 -9.18 -1.88 5.25
N GLY A 52 -8.89 -2.54 6.39
CA GLY A 52 -9.75 -2.50 7.59
C GLY A 52 -9.84 -1.13 8.27
N VAL A 53 -8.84 -0.27 8.08
CA VAL A 53 -8.77 1.07 8.67
C VAL A 53 -8.75 2.18 7.62
N ALA A 54 -9.24 1.88 6.42
CA ALA A 54 -9.33 2.82 5.31
C ALA A 54 -10.79 3.18 5.00
N MET A 55 -11.01 4.45 4.67
CA MET A 55 -12.30 4.99 4.25
C MET A 55 -12.13 5.75 2.94
N ILE A 56 -13.01 5.53 1.98
CA ILE A 56 -13.03 6.20 0.69
C ILE A 56 -14.30 7.04 0.52
N ASN A 57 -14.21 8.09 -0.29
CA ASN A 57 -15.38 8.84 -0.71
C ASN A 57 -16.00 8.24 -1.99
N HIS A 58 -17.18 8.76 -2.37
CA HIS A 58 -17.93 8.29 -3.53
C HIS A 58 -17.13 8.48 -4.83
N ALA A 59 -16.40 9.59 -4.99
CA ALA A 59 -15.60 9.85 -6.18
C ALA A 59 -14.50 8.78 -6.40
N LEU A 60 -13.86 8.31 -5.32
CA LEU A 60 -12.89 7.21 -5.42
C LEU A 60 -13.59 5.87 -5.66
N ALA A 61 -14.75 5.65 -5.05
CA ALA A 61 -15.54 4.44 -5.29
C ALA A 61 -16.00 4.32 -6.75
N ASP A 62 -16.46 5.41 -7.36
CA ASP A 62 -16.86 5.46 -8.77
C ASP A 62 -15.68 5.18 -9.69
N LEU A 63 -14.53 5.81 -9.41
CA LEU A 63 -13.29 5.55 -10.16
C LEU A 63 -12.88 4.09 -10.06
N TRP A 64 -12.99 3.47 -8.89
CA TRP A 64 -12.70 2.07 -8.66
C TRP A 64 -13.66 1.11 -9.39
N THR A 65 -14.97 1.38 -9.37
CA THR A 65 -15.99 0.50 -9.95
C THR A 65 -16.08 0.61 -11.47
N GLY A 66 -15.70 1.75 -12.04
CA GLY A 66 -15.74 2.03 -13.47
C GLY A 66 -14.65 1.37 -14.30
N GLN A 67 -13.78 0.53 -13.69
CA GLN A 67 -12.62 -0.04 -14.37
C GLN A 67 -12.70 -1.57 -14.48
N GLU A 68 -12.20 -2.10 -15.62
CA GLU A 68 -11.78 -3.49 -15.71
C GLU A 68 -10.45 -3.64 -14.95
N LYS A 69 -10.41 -4.57 -13.99
CA LYS A 69 -9.25 -4.75 -13.10
C LYS A 69 -8.45 -5.95 -13.55
N HIS A 70 -7.22 -5.70 -13.94
CA HIS A 70 -6.27 -6.74 -14.30
C HIS A 70 -5.16 -6.82 -13.23
N ALA A 71 -4.84 -8.04 -12.79
CA ALA A 71 -3.66 -8.35 -11.99
C ALA A 71 -3.44 -7.45 -10.74
N LEU A 72 -4.50 -7.24 -9.93
CA LEU A 72 -4.35 -6.48 -8.69
C LEU A 72 -3.64 -7.31 -7.62
N LEU A 73 -2.57 -6.77 -7.06
CA LEU A 73 -1.85 -7.40 -5.97
C LEU A 73 -2.67 -7.36 -4.66
N MET A 74 -3.16 -6.16 -4.31
CA MET A 74 -4.04 -5.92 -3.16
C MET A 74 -5.01 -4.78 -3.48
N HIS A 75 -6.27 -4.93 -3.08
CA HIS A 75 -7.32 -3.94 -3.35
C HIS A 75 -7.09 -2.60 -2.62
N ASP A 76 -6.61 -2.65 -1.38
CA ASP A 76 -6.30 -1.46 -0.57
C ASP A 76 -5.12 -0.67 -1.14
N TRP A 77 -4.08 -1.36 -1.59
CA TRP A 77 -2.96 -0.74 -2.27
C TRP A 77 -3.38 -0.04 -3.57
N TYR A 78 -4.20 -0.71 -4.39
CA TYR A 78 -4.66 -0.10 -5.63
C TYR A 78 -5.59 1.11 -5.40
N LEU A 79 -6.44 1.07 -4.37
CA LEU A 79 -7.23 2.22 -3.96
C LEU A 79 -6.35 3.40 -3.51
N ALA A 80 -5.25 3.14 -2.81
CA ALA A 80 -4.28 4.16 -2.42
C ALA A 80 -3.57 4.77 -3.65
N LEU A 81 -3.20 3.93 -4.63
CA LEU A 81 -2.64 4.39 -5.91
C LEU A 81 -3.62 5.27 -6.68
N LEU A 82 -4.90 4.88 -6.76
CA LEU A 82 -5.94 5.73 -7.38
C LEU A 82 -6.13 7.05 -6.63
N ALA A 83 -6.16 7.01 -5.29
CA ALA A 83 -6.31 8.22 -4.49
C ALA A 83 -5.13 9.18 -4.68
N THR A 84 -3.90 8.68 -4.76
CA THR A 84 -2.70 9.51 -4.97
C THR A 84 -2.55 9.99 -6.41
N ALA A 85 -3.02 9.22 -7.39
CA ALA A 85 -2.96 9.58 -8.81
C ALA A 85 -4.01 10.63 -9.21
N PHE A 86 -5.22 10.57 -8.63
CA PHE A 86 -6.36 11.38 -9.04
C PHE A 86 -6.87 12.36 -7.98
N GLY A 87 -6.37 12.27 -6.76
CA GLY A 87 -6.92 13.05 -5.66
C GLY A 87 -6.00 13.17 -4.46
N LYS A 88 -6.41 12.58 -3.33
CA LYS A 88 -5.63 12.67 -2.08
C LYS A 88 -5.69 11.38 -1.27
N LEU A 89 -4.54 11.01 -0.73
CA LEU A 89 -4.36 10.03 0.32
C LEU A 89 -4.04 10.79 1.62
N ILE A 90 -4.84 10.58 2.66
CA ILE A 90 -4.69 11.25 3.95
C ILE A 90 -4.46 10.21 5.04
N TYR A 91 -3.38 10.38 5.77
CA TYR A 91 -3.09 9.61 6.97
C TYR A 91 -3.50 10.37 8.23
N ILE A 92 -4.15 9.67 9.15
CA ILE A 92 -4.41 10.16 10.51
C ILE A 92 -3.54 9.35 11.47
N ASP A 93 -2.58 9.99 12.10
CA ASP A 93 -1.62 9.36 13.03
C ASP A 93 -2.31 8.96 14.35
N GLN A 94 -3.20 7.99 14.23
CA GLN A 94 -3.92 7.42 15.35
C GLN A 94 -4.30 5.97 15.04
N PRO A 95 -3.88 4.99 15.86
CA PRO A 95 -4.36 3.63 15.71
C PRO A 95 -5.82 3.53 16.16
N THR A 96 -6.69 3.08 15.24
CA THR A 96 -8.15 2.98 15.48
C THR A 96 -8.62 1.55 15.63
N GLU A 97 -7.76 0.56 15.34
CA GLU A 97 -8.12 -0.86 15.38
C GLU A 97 -7.05 -1.69 16.09
N LEU A 98 -7.48 -2.79 16.71
CA LEU A 98 -6.61 -3.83 17.24
C LEU A 98 -6.48 -4.97 16.24
N TYR A 99 -5.34 -5.05 15.56
CA TYR A 99 -5.06 -6.11 14.60
C TYR A 99 -4.52 -7.35 15.30
N ARG A 100 -5.36 -8.37 15.44
CA ARG A 100 -4.97 -9.64 16.05
C ARG A 100 -4.11 -10.46 15.10
N GLN A 101 -2.87 -10.68 15.47
CA GLN A 101 -1.92 -11.46 14.69
C GLN A 101 -1.96 -12.94 15.06
N HIS A 102 -2.22 -13.80 14.08
CA HIS A 102 -2.14 -15.24 14.18
C HIS A 102 -1.00 -15.77 13.31
N SER A 103 -0.58 -17.00 13.55
CA SER A 103 0.46 -17.68 12.74
C SER A 103 0.06 -17.84 11.27
N SER A 104 -1.24 -17.80 10.96
CA SER A 104 -1.83 -17.96 9.63
C SER A 104 -2.14 -16.66 8.89
N ASN A 105 -1.86 -15.50 9.47
CA ASN A 105 -2.12 -14.22 8.78
C ASN A 105 -1.25 -14.08 7.54
N VAL A 106 -1.85 -13.65 6.42
CA VAL A 106 -1.17 -13.45 5.12
C VAL A 106 -0.09 -12.38 5.26
N LEU A 107 -0.42 -11.27 5.91
CA LEU A 107 0.49 -10.19 6.27
C LEU A 107 0.54 -10.09 7.79
N GLY A 108 1.71 -9.90 8.34
CA GLY A 108 1.89 -9.73 9.78
C GLY A 108 3.08 -8.83 10.08
N ALA A 109 3.07 -8.20 11.27
CA ALA A 109 4.18 -7.39 11.74
C ALA A 109 5.53 -8.11 11.58
N ARG A 110 6.55 -7.38 11.14
CA ARG A 110 7.91 -7.91 10.95
C ARG A 110 8.57 -8.13 12.31
N THR A 111 8.53 -9.36 12.82
CA THR A 111 9.23 -9.70 14.06
C THR A 111 10.74 -9.80 13.85
N LEU A 112 11.54 -9.51 14.92
CA LEU A 112 13.01 -9.66 14.90
C LEU A 112 13.45 -11.06 14.43
N ARG A 113 12.69 -12.10 14.80
CA ARG A 113 12.95 -13.49 14.39
C ARG A 113 12.82 -13.70 12.87
N LYS A 114 11.86 -13.02 12.21
CA LYS A 114 11.74 -13.01 10.74
C LYS A 114 12.89 -12.24 10.09
N ARG A 115 13.34 -11.13 10.71
CA ARG A 115 14.51 -10.36 10.20
C ARG A 115 15.79 -11.21 10.23
N VAL A 116 16.08 -11.91 11.31
CA VAL A 116 17.25 -12.79 11.44
C VAL A 116 17.18 -13.96 10.46
N LYS A 117 16.01 -14.61 10.30
CA LYS A 117 15.82 -15.70 9.34
C LYS A 117 16.04 -15.25 7.89
N ASN A 118 15.64 -14.03 7.56
CA ASN A 118 15.83 -13.43 6.23
C ASN A 118 17.31 -13.11 5.97
N TRP A 119 18.07 -12.76 7.00
CA TRP A 119 19.52 -12.47 6.87
C TRP A 119 20.34 -13.73 6.52
N ILE A 120 19.88 -14.91 6.93
CA ILE A 120 20.55 -16.20 6.66
C ILE A 120 20.28 -16.69 5.22
N ARG A 121 19.25 -16.17 4.53
CA ARG A 121 18.89 -16.58 3.16
C ARG A 121 18.65 -15.38 2.26
N PRO A 122 19.70 -14.62 1.92
CA PRO A 122 19.57 -13.37 1.16
C PRO A 122 18.97 -13.56 -0.23
N HIS A 123 19.24 -14.69 -0.90
CA HIS A 123 18.68 -15.01 -2.23
C HIS A 123 17.16 -15.21 -2.21
N VAL A 124 16.59 -15.80 -1.15
CA VAL A 124 15.14 -15.97 -0.99
C VAL A 124 14.48 -14.61 -0.71
N LEU A 125 15.16 -13.79 0.08
CA LEU A 125 14.72 -12.44 0.38
C LEU A 125 14.71 -11.58 -0.90
N PHE A 126 15.79 -11.62 -1.67
CA PHE A 126 15.92 -10.91 -2.92
C PHE A 126 14.83 -11.31 -3.92
N ALA A 127 14.62 -12.61 -4.15
CA ALA A 127 13.57 -13.10 -5.05
C ALA A 127 12.16 -12.65 -4.60
N LYS A 128 11.89 -12.63 -3.29
CA LYS A 128 10.62 -12.16 -2.75
C LYS A 128 10.40 -10.66 -3.00
N TYR A 129 11.42 -9.84 -2.77
CA TYR A 129 11.33 -8.41 -3.03
C TYR A 129 11.26 -8.11 -4.52
N TRP A 130 11.97 -8.86 -5.35
CA TRP A 130 11.90 -8.75 -6.80
C TRP A 130 10.49 -9.01 -7.32
N ASN A 131 9.89 -10.13 -6.94
CA ASN A 131 8.49 -10.45 -7.31
C ASN A 131 7.50 -9.39 -6.81
N LEU A 132 7.75 -8.78 -5.64
CA LEU A 132 6.91 -7.70 -5.12
C LEU A 132 7.01 -6.45 -6.01
N ILE A 133 8.23 -6.08 -6.44
CA ILE A 133 8.45 -4.95 -7.33
C ILE A 133 7.79 -5.21 -8.68
N GLU A 134 8.00 -6.36 -9.30
CA GLU A 134 7.35 -6.72 -10.57
C GLU A 134 5.82 -6.66 -10.47
N SER A 135 5.25 -7.21 -9.39
CA SER A 135 3.80 -7.16 -9.16
C SER A 135 3.30 -5.73 -8.92
N SER A 136 4.08 -4.90 -8.24
CA SER A 136 3.77 -3.49 -8.02
C SER A 136 3.82 -2.70 -9.34
N GLN A 137 4.82 -2.94 -10.19
CA GLN A 137 4.91 -2.34 -11.52
C GLN A 137 3.75 -2.75 -12.41
N GLU A 138 3.37 -4.04 -12.40
CA GLU A 138 2.22 -4.53 -13.16
C GLU A 138 0.91 -3.88 -12.70
N GLN A 139 0.73 -3.75 -11.38
CA GLN A 139 -0.42 -3.02 -10.82
C GLN A 139 -0.41 -1.53 -11.21
N ALA A 140 0.76 -0.90 -11.23
CA ALA A 140 0.89 0.51 -11.60
C ALA A 140 0.58 0.77 -13.08
N LYS A 141 0.85 -0.19 -13.97
CA LYS A 141 0.49 -0.09 -15.41
C LYS A 141 -0.99 0.12 -15.63
N ASN A 142 -1.86 -0.45 -14.80
CA ASN A 142 -3.30 -0.24 -14.90
C ASN A 142 -3.71 1.25 -14.77
N LEU A 143 -2.88 2.07 -14.11
CA LEU A 143 -3.14 3.52 -14.00
C LEU A 143 -2.88 4.26 -15.32
N LEU A 144 -2.02 3.73 -16.19
CA LEU A 144 -1.70 4.35 -17.49
C LEU A 144 -2.86 4.28 -18.49
N ASP A 145 -3.81 3.35 -18.28
CA ASP A 145 -5.03 3.23 -19.08
C ASP A 145 -6.09 4.28 -18.70
N LEU A 146 -5.83 5.04 -17.60
CA LEU A 146 -6.72 6.05 -17.08
C LEU A 146 -6.27 7.46 -17.48
N PRO A 147 -7.17 8.46 -17.47
CA PRO A 147 -6.83 9.83 -17.83
C PRO A 147 -6.03 10.55 -16.73
N VAL A 148 -4.87 10.01 -16.38
CA VAL A 148 -3.94 10.62 -15.42
C VAL A 148 -3.30 11.89 -15.98
N SER A 149 -2.85 12.80 -15.12
CA SER A 149 -2.11 13.99 -15.54
C SER A 149 -0.77 13.61 -16.21
N SER A 150 -0.23 14.49 -17.05
CA SER A 150 1.07 14.27 -17.70
C SER A 150 2.19 14.02 -16.67
N GLN A 151 2.18 14.74 -15.54
CA GLN A 151 3.14 14.56 -14.46
C GLN A 151 2.98 13.20 -13.78
N THR A 152 1.74 12.80 -13.48
CA THR A 152 1.43 11.48 -12.90
C THR A 152 1.87 10.36 -13.83
N LYS A 153 1.61 10.51 -15.13
CA LYS A 153 2.00 9.57 -16.16
C LYS A 153 3.51 9.37 -16.21
N GLU A 154 4.27 10.47 -16.23
CA GLU A 154 5.74 10.44 -16.21
C GLU A 154 6.30 9.70 -14.99
N ILE A 155 5.74 9.95 -13.80
CA ILE A 155 6.14 9.24 -12.56
C ILE A 155 5.91 7.74 -12.69
N ILE A 156 4.73 7.33 -13.20
CA ILE A 156 4.38 5.91 -13.35
C ILE A 156 5.26 5.24 -14.41
N GLU A 157 5.46 5.88 -15.58
CA GLU A 157 6.30 5.36 -16.65
C GLU A 157 7.75 5.17 -16.17
N ASN A 158 8.32 6.14 -15.46
CA ASN A 158 9.65 6.04 -14.87
C ASN A 158 9.73 4.87 -13.87
N PHE A 159 8.72 4.68 -13.03
CA PHE A 159 8.69 3.57 -12.08
C PHE A 159 8.59 2.21 -12.79
N VAL A 160 7.76 2.09 -13.80
CA VAL A 160 7.54 0.84 -14.55
C VAL A 160 8.79 0.43 -15.32
N THR A 161 9.55 1.38 -15.84
CA THR A 161 10.75 1.13 -16.66
C THR A 161 12.06 1.10 -15.88
N ILE A 162 12.05 1.38 -14.58
CA ILE A 162 13.27 1.47 -13.75
C ILE A 162 14.12 0.17 -13.75
N MET A 163 13.47 -0.96 -14.01
CA MET A 163 14.13 -2.27 -14.07
C MET A 163 14.59 -2.65 -15.48
N ASP A 164 14.19 -1.88 -16.49
CA ASP A 164 14.55 -2.13 -17.90
C ASP A 164 15.87 -1.45 -18.30
N VAL A 165 16.50 -0.76 -17.33
CA VAL A 165 17.82 -0.12 -17.57
C VAL A 165 18.92 -1.17 -17.53
N PRO A 166 19.69 -1.34 -18.61
CA PRO A 166 20.75 -2.35 -18.73
C PRO A 166 21.93 -2.13 -17.75
#